data_4e4eeb2a4d0049a0ef93ee06241d77dc
#
_entry.id   4e4eeb2a4d0049a0ef93ee06241d77dc
#
_cell.length_a   1.000
_cell.length_b   1.000
_cell.length_c   1.000
_cell.angle_alpha   90.00
_cell.angle_beta   90.00
_cell.angle_gamma   90.00
#
_symmetry.space_group_name_H-M   'P 1'
#
loop_
_entity.id
_entity.type
_entity.pdbx_description
1 polymer ?
#
loop_
_entity_poly.entity_id
_entity_poly.type
_entity_poly.pdbx_seq_one_letter_code
_entity_poly.pdbx_strand_id
1 'polypeptide(L)'
;MVTLKSEVGELNAGVRAEHTNQIYTMLQHFRNMGQVGEQSYWDYLPSASIKWTPTKKMNVRLSYYRSINRPGFYEIVPYQIMGEEYQEKGNPNLKRARIDNIDLRWEWFPSKTEQILAGVFYKYLKDPIEQVFVTSDGKIGAGTDAYYMPDNLGNAKNMGFEIDVIK
;
A
#
# COMPACT_ATOMS: atom_id res chain seq x y z
N MET A 1 -5.60 15.10 14.62
CA MET A 1 -6.62 14.07 14.91
C MET A 1 -7.67 14.64 15.82
N VAL A 2 -8.93 14.51 15.49
CA VAL A 2 -10.09 14.95 16.28
C VAL A 2 -10.85 13.71 16.72
N THR A 3 -11.26 13.68 18.00
CA THR A 3 -12.05 12.59 18.57
C THR A 3 -13.32 13.17 19.18
N LEU A 4 -14.47 12.66 18.77
CA LEU A 4 -15.77 12.95 19.35
C LEU A 4 -16.32 11.68 19.98
N LYS A 5 -16.75 11.77 21.25
CA LYS A 5 -17.29 10.64 22.01
C LYS A 5 -18.70 10.93 22.50
N SER A 6 -19.55 9.89 22.46
CA SER A 6 -20.86 9.85 23.06
C SER A 6 -21.03 8.56 23.84
N GLU A 7 -22.13 8.40 24.57
CA GLU A 7 -22.42 7.17 25.34
C GLU A 7 -22.53 5.92 24.44
N VAL A 8 -22.93 6.10 23.18
CA VAL A 8 -23.18 5.00 22.23
C VAL A 8 -22.24 4.96 21.05
N GLY A 9 -21.23 5.85 21.01
CA GLY A 9 -20.34 5.88 19.87
C GLY A 9 -19.13 6.79 20.01
N GLU A 10 -18.15 6.54 19.13
CA GLU A 10 -16.91 7.30 19.02
C GLU A 10 -16.61 7.55 17.55
N LEU A 11 -16.28 8.79 17.20
CA LEU A 11 -15.80 9.20 15.89
C LEU A 11 -14.37 9.73 16.03
N ASN A 12 -13.47 9.18 15.25
CA ASN A 12 -12.10 9.67 15.10
C ASN A 12 -11.87 10.09 13.66
N ALA A 13 -11.26 11.24 13.46
CA ALA A 13 -10.87 11.71 12.13
C ALA A 13 -9.54 12.46 12.18
N GLY A 14 -8.76 12.36 11.13
CA GLY A 14 -7.48 13.04 11.03
C GLY A 14 -6.89 13.01 9.64
N VAL A 15 -5.87 13.84 9.45
CA VAL A 15 -5.03 13.86 8.24
C VAL A 15 -3.58 13.86 8.71
N ARG A 16 -2.78 12.99 8.12
CA ARG A 16 -1.32 12.95 8.27
C ARG A 16 -0.70 13.47 6.97
N ALA A 17 0.21 14.42 7.06
CA ALA A 17 1.01 14.89 5.95
C ALA A 17 2.41 14.30 6.07
N GLU A 18 2.93 13.72 4.99
CA GLU A 18 4.28 13.17 4.92
C GLU A 18 5.02 13.79 3.73
N HIS A 19 6.25 14.23 3.99
CA HIS A 19 7.18 14.61 2.94
C HIS A 19 8.23 13.51 2.79
N THR A 20 8.42 13.06 1.56
CA THR A 20 9.43 12.06 1.22
C THR A 20 10.45 12.70 0.30
N ASN A 21 11.71 12.53 0.65
CA ASN A 21 12.84 12.86 -0.20
C ASN A 21 13.75 11.62 -0.28
N GLN A 22 13.84 11.01 -1.45
CA GLN A 22 14.71 9.86 -1.74
C GLN A 22 15.77 10.29 -2.73
N ILE A 23 17.03 10.19 -2.32
CA ILE A 23 18.19 10.55 -3.14
C ILE A 23 19.09 9.32 -3.23
N TYR A 24 19.56 9.01 -4.42
CA TYR A 24 20.60 8.02 -4.62
C TYR A 24 21.77 8.62 -5.40
N THR A 25 22.97 8.12 -5.12
CA THR A 25 24.20 8.43 -5.86
C THR A 25 24.89 7.12 -6.22
N MET A 26 25.08 6.91 -7.52
CA MET A 26 25.79 5.73 -8.03
C MET A 26 27.28 6.05 -8.18
N LEU A 27 28.14 5.24 -7.57
CA LEU A 27 29.61 5.34 -7.72
C LEU A 27 30.08 4.85 -9.09
N GLN A 28 29.37 3.84 -9.62
CA GLN A 28 29.58 3.33 -10.98
C GLN A 28 28.23 3.32 -11.68
N HIS A 29 28.12 3.97 -12.83
CA HIS A 29 26.88 4.04 -13.60
C HIS A 29 27.05 3.29 -14.93
N PHE A 30 26.03 2.56 -15.28
CA PHE A 30 25.94 1.92 -16.59
C PHE A 30 25.49 2.96 -17.64
N ARG A 31 25.91 2.77 -18.87
CA ARG A 31 25.66 3.67 -20.02
C ARG A 31 24.36 4.47 -19.95
N ASN A 32 24.46 5.80 -19.94
CA ASN A 32 23.34 6.76 -20.01
C ASN A 32 22.34 6.74 -18.83
N MET A 33 22.64 6.04 -17.74
CA MET A 33 21.85 6.10 -16.52
C MET A 33 22.42 7.18 -15.60
N GLY A 34 21.55 8.02 -15.03
CA GLY A 34 21.97 9.11 -14.19
C GLY A 34 22.72 8.65 -12.94
N GLN A 35 23.85 9.28 -12.67
CA GLN A 35 24.67 9.01 -11.46
C GLN A 35 23.94 9.40 -10.18
N VAL A 36 23.08 10.40 -10.23
CA VAL A 36 22.30 10.92 -9.10
C VAL A 36 20.84 10.98 -9.52
N GLY A 37 19.96 10.48 -8.68
CA GLY A 37 18.53 10.64 -8.82
C GLY A 37 17.89 11.12 -7.53
N GLU A 38 16.84 11.90 -7.66
CA GLU A 38 16.08 12.45 -6.55
C GLU A 38 14.59 12.36 -6.84
N GLN A 39 13.82 11.91 -5.85
CA GLN A 39 12.37 11.96 -5.84
C GLN A 39 11.91 12.69 -4.58
N SER A 40 11.19 13.81 -4.74
CA SER A 40 10.68 14.61 -3.63
C SER A 40 9.19 14.87 -3.82
N TYR A 41 8.36 14.53 -2.81
CA TYR A 41 6.91 14.66 -2.88
C TYR A 41 6.25 14.71 -1.51
N TRP A 42 5.02 15.25 -1.50
CA TRP A 42 4.13 15.27 -0.35
C TRP A 42 2.99 14.28 -0.52
N ASP A 43 2.60 13.62 0.56
CA ASP A 43 1.39 12.81 0.65
C ASP A 43 0.51 13.26 1.80
N TYR A 44 -0.80 13.32 1.52
CA TYR A 44 -1.84 13.58 2.51
C TYR A 44 -2.64 12.30 2.71
N LEU A 45 -2.63 11.81 3.95
CA LEU A 45 -3.16 10.52 4.36
C LEU A 45 -4.33 10.74 5.32
N PRO A 46 -5.54 10.95 4.80
CA PRO A 46 -6.74 11.06 5.61
C PRO A 46 -7.08 9.74 6.26
N SER A 47 -7.65 9.79 7.46
CA SER A 47 -8.21 8.66 8.17
C SER A 47 -9.47 9.07 8.93
N ALA A 48 -10.45 8.17 8.96
CA ALA A 48 -11.65 8.32 9.76
C ALA A 48 -12.09 6.95 10.28
N SER A 49 -12.58 6.91 11.51
CA SER A 49 -13.18 5.69 12.08
C SER A 49 -14.39 6.04 12.95
N ILE A 50 -15.43 5.24 12.81
CA ILE A 50 -16.63 5.31 13.61
C ILE A 50 -16.75 3.99 14.37
N LYS A 51 -16.93 4.07 15.66
CA LYS A 51 -17.36 2.97 16.52
C LYS A 51 -18.74 3.26 17.02
N TRP A 52 -19.66 2.35 16.79
CA TRP A 52 -21.01 2.39 17.33
C TRP A 52 -21.21 1.20 18.28
N THR A 53 -21.77 1.45 19.47
CA THR A 53 -21.97 0.46 20.53
C THR A 53 -23.48 0.35 20.79
N PRO A 54 -24.24 -0.38 19.94
CA PRO A 54 -25.71 -0.49 20.09
C PRO A 54 -26.12 -1.17 21.39
N THR A 55 -25.28 -2.04 21.93
CA THR A 55 -25.50 -2.68 23.24
C THR A 55 -24.17 -2.83 23.97
N LYS A 56 -24.20 -3.09 25.28
CA LYS A 56 -22.98 -3.34 26.10
C LYS A 56 -22.17 -4.56 25.64
N LYS A 57 -22.74 -5.40 24.77
CA LYS A 57 -22.12 -6.64 24.28
C LYS A 57 -21.81 -6.60 22.78
N MET A 58 -22.00 -5.47 22.12
CA MET A 58 -21.88 -5.42 20.66
C MET A 58 -21.26 -4.09 20.22
N ASN A 59 -20.32 -4.17 19.27
CA ASN A 59 -19.76 -3.02 18.58
C ASN A 59 -19.88 -3.20 17.06
N VAL A 60 -20.05 -2.09 16.38
CA VAL A 60 -19.88 -1.98 14.93
C VAL A 60 -18.83 -0.92 14.66
N ARG A 61 -17.82 -1.24 13.87
CA ARG A 61 -16.75 -0.32 13.49
C ARG A 61 -16.71 -0.17 11.98
N LEU A 62 -16.66 1.07 11.54
CA LEU A 62 -16.37 1.42 10.16
C LEU A 62 -15.10 2.28 10.15
N SER A 63 -14.15 1.94 9.31
CA SER A 63 -12.93 2.72 9.14
C SER A 63 -12.60 2.96 7.69
N TYR A 64 -12.06 4.12 7.42
CA TYR A 64 -11.42 4.50 6.17
C TYR A 64 -10.05 5.09 6.47
N TYR A 65 -9.05 4.68 5.72
CA TYR A 65 -7.75 5.32 5.76
C TYR A 65 -7.00 5.17 4.43
N ARG A 66 -6.23 6.20 4.09
CA ARG A 66 -5.30 6.17 2.98
C ARG A 66 -3.91 5.82 3.50
N SER A 67 -3.26 4.88 2.83
CA SER A 67 -1.85 4.54 3.02
C SER A 67 -1.10 4.65 1.70
N ILE A 68 0.23 4.61 1.79
CA ILE A 68 1.13 4.62 0.64
C ILE A 68 2.15 3.50 0.77
N ASN A 69 2.56 2.94 -0.37
CA ASN A 69 3.70 2.07 -0.49
C ASN A 69 4.74 2.77 -1.37
N ARG A 70 5.88 3.11 -0.77
CA ARG A 70 7.00 3.77 -1.45
C ARG A 70 7.88 2.74 -2.13
N PRO A 71 8.44 3.05 -3.31
CA PRO A 71 9.48 2.23 -3.89
C PRO A 71 10.66 2.09 -2.91
N GLY A 72 11.21 0.90 -2.83
CA GLY A 72 12.46 0.64 -2.14
C GLY A 72 13.66 1.24 -2.89
N PHE A 73 14.79 1.46 -2.19
CA PHE A 73 15.99 1.98 -2.84
C PHE A 73 16.48 1.10 -3.98
N TYR A 74 16.42 -0.21 -3.81
CA TYR A 74 16.79 -1.15 -4.87
C TYR A 74 15.90 -1.03 -6.11
N GLU A 75 14.64 -0.68 -5.93
CA GLU A 75 13.69 -0.57 -7.04
C GLU A 75 13.90 0.69 -7.87
N ILE A 76 14.33 1.81 -7.26
CA ILE A 76 14.51 3.10 -7.94
C ILE A 76 15.92 3.33 -8.49
N VAL A 77 16.93 2.64 -7.98
CA VAL A 77 18.31 2.80 -8.47
C VAL A 77 18.45 2.14 -9.83
N PRO A 78 18.90 2.86 -10.88
CA PRO A 78 19.01 2.33 -12.23
C PRO A 78 20.23 1.40 -12.39
N TYR A 79 20.24 0.29 -11.64
CA TYR A 79 21.24 -0.77 -11.83
C TYR A 79 20.84 -1.70 -12.98
N GLN A 80 21.80 -2.48 -13.46
CA GLN A 80 21.58 -3.60 -14.35
C GLN A 80 22.46 -4.76 -13.92
N ILE A 81 21.85 -5.90 -13.62
CA ILE A 81 22.52 -7.13 -13.23
C ILE A 81 22.18 -8.22 -14.24
N MET A 82 23.22 -8.94 -14.68
CA MET A 82 23.05 -10.13 -15.52
C MET A 82 22.84 -11.33 -14.60
N GLY A 83 21.62 -11.82 -14.51
CA GLY A 83 21.31 -13.08 -13.86
C GLY A 83 21.57 -14.29 -14.78
N GLU A 84 21.42 -15.49 -14.26
CA GLU A 84 21.58 -16.73 -15.05
C GLU A 84 20.46 -16.90 -16.10
N GLU A 85 19.23 -16.52 -15.75
CA GLU A 85 18.04 -16.72 -16.60
C GLU A 85 17.55 -15.41 -17.24
N TYR A 86 17.72 -14.27 -16.57
CA TYR A 86 17.25 -12.96 -17.05
C TYR A 86 18.08 -11.82 -16.49
N GLN A 87 18.00 -10.68 -17.13
CA GLN A 87 18.59 -9.45 -16.66
C GLN A 87 17.64 -8.76 -15.68
N GLU A 88 18.18 -8.17 -14.62
CA GLU A 88 17.41 -7.32 -13.69
C GLU A 88 17.81 -5.86 -13.86
N LYS A 89 16.83 -4.97 -13.77
CA LYS A 89 17.02 -3.52 -13.80
C LYS A 89 16.16 -2.84 -12.72
N GLY A 90 16.70 -1.79 -12.12
CA GLY A 90 15.88 -0.87 -11.35
C GLY A 90 15.18 0.16 -12.23
N ASN A 91 14.12 0.77 -11.71
CA ASN A 91 13.28 1.73 -12.44
C ASN A 91 13.24 3.08 -11.69
N PRO A 92 14.03 4.09 -12.09
CA PRO A 92 14.02 5.40 -11.45
C PRO A 92 12.72 6.19 -11.64
N ASN A 93 11.84 5.74 -12.53
CA ASN A 93 10.56 6.39 -12.82
C ASN A 93 9.41 5.87 -11.97
N LEU A 94 9.66 4.92 -11.05
CA LEU A 94 8.65 4.38 -10.17
C LEU A 94 7.97 5.47 -9.34
N LYS A 95 6.66 5.35 -9.25
CA LYS A 95 5.81 6.18 -8.40
C LYS A 95 5.40 5.36 -7.17
N ARG A 96 5.14 6.06 -6.07
CA ARG A 96 4.53 5.43 -4.90
C ARG A 96 3.12 4.93 -5.21
N ALA A 97 2.78 3.74 -4.75
CA ALA A 97 1.41 3.26 -4.76
C ALA A 97 0.59 3.96 -3.66
N ARG A 98 -0.68 4.28 -3.96
CA ARG A 98 -1.65 4.82 -3.01
C ARG A 98 -2.74 3.79 -2.78
N ILE A 99 -3.11 3.59 -1.52
CA ILE A 99 -4.06 2.56 -1.14
C ILE A 99 -5.15 3.20 -0.30
N ASP A 100 -6.39 3.18 -0.80
CA ASP A 100 -7.58 3.54 -0.05
C ASP A 100 -8.16 2.27 0.57
N ASN A 101 -8.31 2.26 1.90
CA ASN A 101 -8.77 1.13 2.68
C ASN A 101 -10.11 1.46 3.33
N ILE A 102 -11.06 0.55 3.24
CA ILE A 102 -12.37 0.60 3.91
C ILE A 102 -12.57 -0.73 4.62
N ASP A 103 -12.83 -0.67 5.92
CA ASP A 103 -13.07 -1.84 6.77
C ASP A 103 -14.36 -1.66 7.56
N LEU A 104 -15.24 -2.67 7.52
CA LEU A 104 -16.41 -2.76 8.36
C LEU A 104 -16.28 -4.01 9.23
N ARG A 105 -16.38 -3.86 10.55
CA ARG A 105 -16.27 -4.95 11.52
C ARG A 105 -17.46 -4.91 12.49
N TRP A 106 -18.07 -6.07 12.68
CA TRP A 106 -19.04 -6.35 13.74
C TRP A 106 -18.39 -7.22 14.81
N GLU A 107 -18.58 -6.86 16.08
CA GLU A 107 -18.01 -7.52 17.24
C GLU A 107 -19.13 -7.84 18.22
N TRP A 108 -19.26 -9.09 18.63
CA TRP A 108 -20.23 -9.55 19.60
C TRP A 108 -19.53 -10.31 20.74
N PHE A 109 -19.83 -9.93 21.98
CA PHE A 109 -19.28 -10.47 23.20
C PHE A 109 -20.41 -11.10 24.04
N PRO A 110 -20.83 -12.37 23.76
CA PRO A 110 -21.89 -13.05 24.51
C PRO A 110 -21.59 -13.14 26.00
N SER A 111 -20.32 -13.48 26.35
CA SER A 111 -19.82 -13.54 27.71
C SER A 111 -18.45 -12.86 27.83
N LYS A 112 -17.80 -12.93 29.00
CA LYS A 112 -16.46 -12.36 29.24
C LYS A 112 -15.34 -13.13 28.52
N THR A 113 -15.60 -14.40 28.18
CA THR A 113 -14.61 -15.29 27.56
C THR A 113 -14.93 -15.62 26.11
N GLU A 114 -16.11 -15.27 25.62
CA GLU A 114 -16.59 -15.59 24.28
C GLU A 114 -16.69 -14.33 23.43
N GLN A 115 -16.21 -14.43 22.20
CA GLN A 115 -16.38 -13.38 21.21
C GLN A 115 -16.58 -13.93 19.81
N ILE A 116 -17.39 -13.23 19.05
CA ILE A 116 -17.56 -13.49 17.60
C ILE A 116 -17.28 -12.15 16.89
N LEU A 117 -16.37 -12.21 15.95
CA LEU A 117 -15.99 -11.07 15.12
C LEU A 117 -16.31 -11.42 13.67
N ALA A 118 -16.93 -10.50 12.95
CA ALA A 118 -17.12 -10.61 11.51
C ALA A 118 -16.73 -9.30 10.85
N GLY A 119 -15.97 -9.38 9.78
CA GLY A 119 -15.46 -8.23 9.08
C GLY A 119 -15.48 -8.39 7.57
N VAL A 120 -15.63 -7.28 6.87
CA VAL A 120 -15.41 -7.17 5.43
C VAL A 120 -14.46 -6.02 5.19
N PHE A 121 -13.57 -6.20 4.22
CA PHE A 121 -12.62 -5.18 3.82
C PHE A 121 -12.61 -4.97 2.32
N TYR A 122 -12.29 -3.74 1.93
CA TYR A 122 -12.07 -3.35 0.55
C TYR A 122 -10.85 -2.43 0.47
N LYS A 123 -9.92 -2.75 -0.43
CA LYS A 123 -8.72 -1.96 -0.70
C LYS A 123 -8.65 -1.64 -2.19
N TYR A 124 -8.50 -0.37 -2.49
CA TYR A 124 -8.26 0.11 -3.84
C TYR A 124 -6.82 0.60 -3.94
N LEU A 125 -6.02 -0.05 -4.79
CA LEU A 125 -4.62 0.24 -4.99
C LEU A 125 -4.47 1.00 -6.31
N LYS A 126 -3.90 2.19 -6.25
CA LYS A 126 -3.53 2.99 -7.42
C LYS A 126 -2.03 2.91 -7.60
N ASP A 127 -1.60 2.62 -8.83
CA ASP A 127 -0.21 2.47 -9.22
C ASP A 127 0.57 1.45 -8.33
N PRO A 128 0.05 0.22 -8.08
CA PRO A 128 0.81 -0.79 -7.34
C PRO A 128 2.14 -1.08 -8.04
N ILE A 129 3.17 -1.32 -7.23
CA ILE A 129 4.50 -1.67 -7.73
C ILE A 129 4.57 -3.19 -7.83
N GLU A 130 4.82 -3.69 -9.02
CA GLU A 130 4.93 -5.11 -9.31
C GLU A 130 6.17 -5.40 -10.14
N GLN A 131 6.73 -6.58 -9.99
CA GLN A 131 7.85 -7.03 -10.79
C GLN A 131 7.34 -7.58 -12.13
N VAL A 132 7.83 -7.05 -13.22
CA VAL A 132 7.39 -7.41 -14.58
C VAL A 132 8.56 -7.67 -15.51
N PHE A 133 8.30 -8.46 -16.55
CA PHE A 133 9.20 -8.53 -17.69
C PHE A 133 8.90 -7.40 -18.66
N VAL A 134 9.93 -6.69 -19.10
CA VAL A 134 9.84 -5.60 -20.06
C VAL A 134 10.82 -5.87 -21.19
N THR A 135 10.34 -5.86 -22.41
CA THR A 135 11.15 -6.01 -23.62
C THR A 135 11.97 -4.75 -23.91
N SER A 136 12.98 -4.84 -24.74
CA SER A 136 13.88 -3.73 -25.09
C SER A 136 13.13 -2.53 -25.69
N ASP A 137 11.97 -2.75 -26.32
CA ASP A 137 11.08 -1.72 -26.84
C ASP A 137 10.13 -1.10 -25.79
N GLY A 138 10.28 -1.50 -24.51
CA GLY A 138 9.53 -0.94 -23.37
C GLY A 138 8.13 -1.51 -23.15
N LYS A 139 7.80 -2.63 -23.80
CA LYS A 139 6.50 -3.29 -23.59
C LYS A 139 6.57 -4.35 -22.52
N ILE A 140 5.51 -4.46 -21.71
CA ILE A 140 5.36 -5.53 -20.73
C ILE A 140 5.14 -6.85 -21.47
N GLY A 141 5.99 -7.85 -21.20
CA GLY A 141 5.92 -9.16 -21.79
C GLY A 141 7.26 -9.90 -21.73
N ALA A 142 7.23 -11.22 -21.95
CA ALA A 142 8.43 -12.04 -22.05
C ALA A 142 8.96 -12.02 -23.49
N GLY A 143 10.28 -12.02 -23.64
CA GLY A 143 10.98 -12.07 -24.91
C GLY A 143 12.45 -12.40 -24.70
N THR A 144 13.19 -12.70 -25.78
CA THR A 144 14.61 -13.04 -25.68
C THR A 144 15.51 -11.91 -25.18
N ASP A 145 15.03 -10.68 -25.27
CA ASP A 145 15.70 -9.44 -24.84
C ASP A 145 14.99 -8.78 -23.64
N ALA A 146 14.07 -9.52 -23.00
CA ALA A 146 13.32 -9.01 -21.85
C ALA A 146 14.21 -8.95 -20.61
N TYR A 147 13.97 -7.94 -19.79
CA TYR A 147 14.57 -7.77 -18.48
C TYR A 147 13.48 -7.68 -17.40
N TYR A 148 13.82 -8.11 -16.21
CA TYR A 148 12.96 -8.09 -15.05
C TYR A 148 13.14 -6.78 -14.31
N MET A 149 12.05 -6.05 -14.06
CA MET A 149 12.11 -4.76 -13.36
C MET A 149 10.81 -4.43 -12.66
N PRO A 150 10.86 -3.64 -11.59
CA PRO A 150 9.66 -3.12 -10.95
C PRO A 150 8.99 -2.05 -11.84
N ASP A 151 7.67 -2.10 -11.95
CA ASP A 151 6.89 -1.06 -12.64
C ASP A 151 5.54 -0.81 -11.94
N ASN A 152 4.91 0.32 -12.22
CA ASN A 152 3.60 0.66 -11.70
C ASN A 152 2.51 0.12 -12.63
N LEU A 153 1.73 -0.86 -12.15
CA LEU A 153 0.68 -1.50 -12.94
C LEU A 153 -0.70 -0.95 -12.61
N GLY A 154 -1.15 0.05 -13.35
CA GLY A 154 -2.54 0.49 -13.38
C GLY A 154 -3.22 0.59 -12.01
N ASN A 155 -4.31 -0.15 -11.81
CA ASN A 155 -5.05 -0.18 -10.55
C ASN A 155 -5.41 -1.62 -10.17
N ALA A 156 -5.40 -1.92 -8.87
CA ALA A 156 -5.80 -3.20 -8.32
C ALA A 156 -6.88 -3.04 -7.25
N LYS A 157 -7.66 -4.09 -7.02
CA LYS A 157 -8.67 -4.17 -5.97
C LYS A 157 -8.43 -5.42 -5.15
N ASN A 158 -8.50 -5.29 -3.84
CA ASN A 158 -8.43 -6.41 -2.92
C ASN A 158 -9.62 -6.31 -1.96
N MET A 159 -10.42 -7.36 -1.85
CA MET A 159 -11.59 -7.40 -0.99
C MET A 159 -11.75 -8.79 -0.39
N GLY A 160 -12.30 -8.84 0.80
CA GLY A 160 -12.53 -10.11 1.49
C GLY A 160 -13.42 -9.96 2.70
N PHE A 161 -13.68 -11.10 3.33
CA PHE A 161 -14.36 -11.18 4.61
C PHE A 161 -13.58 -12.07 5.57
N GLU A 162 -13.73 -11.81 6.86
CA GLU A 162 -13.10 -12.53 7.94
C GLU A 162 -14.13 -12.84 9.01
N ILE A 163 -14.08 -14.04 9.58
CA ILE A 163 -14.88 -14.44 10.74
C ILE A 163 -13.94 -15.10 11.74
N ASP A 164 -14.00 -14.62 12.98
CA ASP A 164 -13.23 -15.13 14.10
C ASP A 164 -14.16 -15.48 15.26
N VAL A 165 -14.02 -16.66 15.82
CA VAL A 165 -14.85 -17.18 16.94
C VAL A 165 -13.93 -17.68 18.03
N ILE A 166 -14.03 -17.08 19.20
CA ILE A 166 -13.32 -17.49 20.40
C ILE A 166 -14.34 -17.94 21.44
N LYS A 167 -14.08 -19.10 22.03
CA LYS A 167 -14.92 -19.74 23.06
C LYS A 167 -14.12 -20.06 24.29
#